data_2075a90181f0e354527b3926373853a2
#
_entry.id   2075a90181f0e354527b3926373853a2
#
_cell.length_a   1.000
_cell.length_b   1.000
_cell.length_c   1.000
_cell.angle_alpha   90.00
_cell.angle_beta   90.00
_cell.angle_gamma   90.00
#
_symmetry.space_group_name_H-M   'P 1'
#
loop_
_entity.id
_entity.type
_entity.pdbx_description
1 polymer ?
#
loop_
_entity_poly.entity_id
_entity_poly.type
_entity_poly.pdbx_seq_one_letter_code
_entity_poly.pdbx_strand_id
1 'polypeptide(L)'
;MPLLDSVPGATFKTRVRDESVPGSNPFRWQERTSDEIFKGRKVVLFALPGAFTPTCSSNHLPRYEELHAELVAHGVDQIICLSVNDAFVMFQWGKHLGAKNIFMLPDGNGDFTRKMGMLVEKSNLGFGLRSWRYSMLVNDGNIEKMFVEPGLSDDADGDPFEVSDADTMLAYIKGVQPKGVSSPRRQFEG
;
A
#
# COMPACT_ATOMS: atom_id res chain seq x y z
N MET A 1 -14.46 -0.53 -13.50
CA MET A 1 -14.56 -1.80 -12.79
C MET A 1 -15.15 -1.51 -11.41
N PRO A 2 -16.16 -2.23 -10.92
CA PRO A 2 -16.66 -1.99 -9.58
C PRO A 2 -15.54 -2.26 -8.56
N LEU A 3 -15.41 -1.40 -7.55
CA LEU A 3 -14.51 -1.62 -6.44
C LEU A 3 -14.96 -2.87 -5.67
N LEU A 4 -14.00 -3.65 -5.19
CA LEU A 4 -14.30 -4.83 -4.38
C LEU A 4 -14.81 -4.43 -3.00
N ASP A 5 -15.76 -5.18 -2.45
CA ASP A 5 -16.26 -4.99 -1.09
C ASP A 5 -15.33 -5.63 -0.05
N SER A 6 -14.52 -6.61 -0.47
CA SER A 6 -13.59 -7.33 0.41
C SER A 6 -12.26 -7.62 -0.30
N VAL A 7 -11.21 -7.81 0.49
CA VAL A 7 -9.89 -8.18 -0.04
C VAL A 7 -9.94 -9.58 -0.68
N PRO A 8 -9.33 -9.75 -1.86
CA PRO A 8 -9.30 -11.06 -2.50
C PRO A 8 -8.37 -12.03 -1.79
N GLY A 9 -8.68 -13.32 -1.89
CA GLY A 9 -7.80 -14.38 -1.43
C GLY A 9 -6.50 -14.44 -2.24
N ALA A 10 -5.37 -14.32 -1.55
CA ALA A 10 -4.04 -14.44 -2.12
C ALA A 10 -3.06 -15.04 -1.10
N THR A 11 -1.95 -15.57 -1.60
CA THR A 11 -0.84 -16.05 -0.78
C THR A 11 0.42 -15.29 -1.14
N PHE A 12 1.02 -14.67 -0.14
CA PHE A 12 2.25 -13.89 -0.28
C PHE A 12 3.47 -14.71 0.14
N LYS A 13 4.51 -14.69 -0.67
CA LYS A 13 5.81 -15.31 -0.37
C LYS A 13 6.65 -14.30 0.41
N THR A 14 6.67 -14.43 1.74
CA THR A 14 7.43 -13.57 2.64
C THR A 14 8.64 -14.29 3.21
N ARG A 15 9.54 -13.54 3.82
CA ARG A 15 10.67 -14.07 4.58
C ARG A 15 10.61 -13.58 6.01
N VAL A 16 10.91 -14.44 6.95
CA VAL A 16 10.94 -14.15 8.37
C VAL A 16 12.30 -14.52 8.95
N ARG A 17 12.77 -13.68 9.89
CA ARG A 17 13.98 -13.98 10.64
C ARG A 17 13.74 -15.19 11.54
N ASP A 18 14.65 -16.14 11.50
CA ASP A 18 14.58 -17.38 12.26
C ASP A 18 15.98 -17.76 12.74
N GLU A 19 16.26 -17.47 14.00
CA GLU A 19 17.60 -17.70 14.60
C GLU A 19 17.98 -19.19 14.68
N SER A 20 17.06 -20.12 14.43
CA SER A 20 17.36 -21.55 14.30
C SER A 20 18.05 -21.91 12.97
N VAL A 21 17.98 -21.00 11.98
CA VAL A 21 18.65 -21.17 10.69
C VAL A 21 20.13 -20.82 10.85
N PRO A 22 21.06 -21.75 10.62
CA PRO A 22 22.49 -21.48 10.78
C PRO A 22 23.03 -20.54 9.71
N GLY A 23 24.08 -19.79 10.05
CA GLY A 23 24.82 -18.92 9.13
C GLY A 23 24.53 -17.44 9.34
N SER A 24 25.07 -16.60 8.44
CA SER A 24 24.99 -15.15 8.52
C SER A 24 23.66 -14.56 8.04
N ASN A 25 22.78 -15.39 7.50
CA ASN A 25 21.48 -14.96 6.95
C ASN A 25 20.34 -15.81 7.52
N PRO A 26 19.99 -15.64 8.81
CA PRO A 26 19.02 -16.47 9.52
C PRO A 26 17.58 -16.10 9.13
N PHE A 27 17.22 -16.36 7.89
CA PHE A 27 15.87 -16.14 7.37
C PHE A 27 15.35 -17.40 6.69
N ARG A 28 14.04 -17.64 6.87
CA ARG A 28 13.32 -18.70 6.13
C ARG A 28 12.14 -18.11 5.37
N TRP A 29 11.69 -18.83 4.36
CA TRP A 29 10.46 -18.51 3.66
C TRP A 29 9.25 -18.74 4.57
N GLN A 30 8.28 -17.83 4.47
CA GLN A 30 6.99 -17.94 5.12
C GLN A 30 5.90 -17.51 4.14
N GLU A 31 4.94 -18.38 3.94
CA GLU A 31 3.72 -18.00 3.22
C GLU A 31 2.75 -17.31 4.18
N ARG A 32 2.15 -16.22 3.71
CA ARG A 32 1.13 -15.49 4.44
C ARG A 32 -0.10 -15.35 3.53
N THR A 33 -1.26 -15.72 4.04
CA THR A 33 -2.53 -15.56 3.30
C THR A 33 -3.17 -14.21 3.58
N SER A 34 -4.06 -13.77 2.68
CA SER A 34 -4.87 -12.56 2.91
C SER A 34 -5.66 -12.67 4.21
N ASP A 35 -6.23 -13.82 4.51
CA ASP A 35 -6.98 -14.05 5.75
C ASP A 35 -6.13 -13.82 7.00
N GLU A 36 -4.92 -14.34 7.03
CA GLU A 36 -3.99 -14.14 8.15
C GLU A 36 -3.58 -12.67 8.35
N ILE A 37 -3.56 -11.91 7.26
CA ILE A 37 -3.16 -10.50 7.28
C ILE A 37 -4.32 -9.59 7.70
N PHE A 38 -5.53 -9.83 7.19
CA PHE A 38 -6.63 -8.88 7.27
C PHE A 38 -7.75 -9.27 8.23
N LYS A 39 -7.99 -10.56 8.49
CA LYS A 39 -9.10 -10.97 9.37
C LYS A 39 -8.89 -10.57 10.83
N GLY A 40 -9.95 -10.06 11.43
CA GLY A 40 -9.97 -9.61 12.83
C GLY A 40 -9.11 -8.37 13.08
N ARG A 41 -8.73 -7.63 12.05
CA ARG A 41 -7.84 -6.45 12.16
C ARG A 41 -8.36 -5.29 11.35
N LYS A 42 -8.04 -4.09 11.83
CA LYS A 42 -8.20 -2.85 11.08
C LYS A 42 -6.84 -2.47 10.46
N VAL A 43 -6.76 -2.54 9.15
CA VAL A 43 -5.51 -2.41 8.39
C VAL A 43 -5.61 -1.23 7.42
N VAL A 44 -4.59 -0.39 7.42
CA VAL A 44 -4.34 0.55 6.32
C VAL A 44 -3.31 -0.08 5.39
N LEU A 45 -3.67 -0.29 4.14
CA LEU A 45 -2.75 -0.73 3.11
C LEU A 45 -2.59 0.38 2.08
N PHE A 46 -1.35 0.68 1.73
CA PHE A 46 -1.03 1.50 0.56
C PHE A 46 -0.14 0.72 -0.41
N ALA A 47 -0.44 0.85 -1.69
CA ALA A 47 0.27 0.19 -2.77
C ALA A 47 0.87 1.22 -3.73
N LEU A 48 1.97 0.88 -4.34
CA LEU A 48 2.77 1.79 -5.14
C LEU A 48 3.53 1.06 -6.26
N PRO A 49 3.97 1.78 -7.30
CA PRO A 49 4.57 1.18 -8.49
C PRO A 49 5.89 0.45 -8.26
N GLY A 50 6.64 0.78 -7.23
CA GLY A 50 7.87 0.02 -6.99
C GLY A 50 8.77 0.56 -5.87
N ALA A 51 9.44 -0.38 -5.20
CA ALA A 51 10.52 -0.09 -4.28
C ALA A 51 11.65 0.68 -5.00
N PHE A 52 12.29 1.59 -4.28
CA PHE A 52 13.37 2.45 -4.77
C PHE A 52 13.00 3.45 -5.88
N THR A 53 11.74 3.55 -6.27
CA THR A 53 11.28 4.60 -7.19
C THR A 53 11.11 5.94 -6.46
N PRO A 54 11.21 7.11 -7.16
CA PRO A 54 11.32 8.41 -6.48
C PRO A 54 10.16 8.77 -5.56
N THR A 55 8.93 8.85 -6.04
CA THR A 55 7.75 9.24 -5.26
C THR A 55 7.47 8.28 -4.12
N CYS A 56 7.64 6.99 -4.37
CA CYS A 56 7.44 5.93 -3.37
C CYS A 56 8.41 6.05 -2.19
N SER A 57 9.67 6.38 -2.48
CA SER A 57 10.75 6.48 -1.50
C SER A 57 10.80 7.83 -0.77
N SER A 58 10.43 8.92 -1.46
CA SER A 58 10.57 10.27 -0.92
C SER A 58 9.34 10.76 -0.16
N ASN A 59 8.15 10.34 -0.58
CA ASN A 59 6.90 10.93 -0.09
C ASN A 59 5.92 9.89 0.47
N HIS A 60 5.64 8.82 -0.26
CA HIS A 60 4.53 7.93 0.07
C HIS A 60 4.80 7.14 1.36
N LEU A 61 5.83 6.29 1.37
CA LEU A 61 6.17 5.47 2.53
C LEU A 61 6.61 6.29 3.75
N PRO A 62 7.50 7.29 3.63
CA PRO A 62 7.96 8.05 4.80
C PRO A 62 6.83 8.73 5.57
N ARG A 63 5.82 9.26 4.88
CA ARG A 63 4.71 9.94 5.55
C ARG A 63 3.81 8.97 6.31
N TYR A 64 3.60 7.76 5.82
CA TYR A 64 2.91 6.71 6.59
C TYR A 64 3.68 6.29 7.83
N GLU A 65 5.01 6.20 7.75
CA GLU A 65 5.86 5.92 8.92
C GLU A 65 5.76 7.04 9.97
N GLU A 66 5.80 8.30 9.55
CA GLU A 66 5.65 9.46 10.43
C GLU A 66 4.29 9.48 11.15
N LEU A 67 3.23 9.14 10.45
CA LEU A 67 1.86 9.16 10.99
C LEU A 67 1.44 7.84 11.65
N HIS A 68 2.32 6.86 11.73
CA HIS A 68 2.01 5.54 12.30
C HIS A 68 1.36 5.64 13.68
N ALA A 69 1.98 6.35 14.63
CA ALA A 69 1.46 6.46 16.00
C ALA A 69 0.05 7.09 16.04
N GLU A 70 -0.20 8.06 15.17
CA GLU A 70 -1.51 8.73 15.12
C GLU A 70 -2.58 7.82 14.49
N LEU A 71 -2.25 7.07 13.45
CA LEU A 71 -3.14 6.07 12.84
C LEU A 71 -3.49 4.96 13.86
N VAL A 72 -2.52 4.46 14.59
CA VAL A 72 -2.73 3.48 15.66
C VAL A 72 -3.62 4.03 16.77
N ALA A 73 -3.44 5.28 17.19
CA ALA A 73 -4.29 5.95 18.17
C ALA A 73 -5.75 6.07 17.73
N HIS A 74 -6.03 6.01 16.41
CA HIS A 74 -7.37 5.99 15.84
C HIS A 74 -7.86 4.59 15.44
N GLY A 75 -7.28 3.55 16.02
CA GLY A 75 -7.77 2.16 15.93
C GLY A 75 -7.20 1.35 14.76
N VAL A 76 -6.19 1.82 14.06
CA VAL A 76 -5.48 1.03 13.05
C VAL A 76 -4.53 0.05 13.75
N ASP A 77 -4.68 -1.24 13.46
CA ASP A 77 -3.83 -2.29 14.05
C ASP A 77 -2.50 -2.44 13.30
N GLN A 78 -2.51 -2.24 11.98
CA GLN A 78 -1.33 -2.41 11.15
C GLN A 78 -1.37 -1.50 9.92
N ILE A 79 -0.19 -0.99 9.53
CA ILE A 79 0.02 -0.31 8.25
C ILE A 79 0.87 -1.21 7.36
N ILE A 80 0.44 -1.38 6.12
CA ILE A 80 1.07 -2.26 5.13
C ILE A 80 1.45 -1.45 3.89
N CYS A 81 2.69 -1.61 3.44
CA CYS A 81 3.15 -1.17 2.13
C CYS A 81 3.24 -2.38 1.20
N LEU A 82 2.45 -2.38 0.12
CA LEU A 82 2.45 -3.42 -0.88
C LEU A 82 3.08 -2.94 -2.18
N SER A 83 3.90 -3.78 -2.77
CA SER A 83 4.45 -3.54 -4.11
C SER A 83 4.63 -4.86 -4.87
N VAL A 84 4.57 -4.81 -6.21
CA VAL A 84 4.94 -5.91 -7.09
C VAL A 84 6.46 -5.97 -7.17
N ASN A 85 7.06 -6.31 -6.05
CA ASN A 85 8.47 -6.59 -5.84
C ASN A 85 8.60 -7.82 -4.96
N ASP A 86 9.73 -8.50 -5.05
CA ASP A 86 10.00 -9.68 -4.23
C ASP A 86 10.35 -9.35 -2.76
N ALA A 87 10.40 -10.37 -1.94
CA ALA A 87 10.66 -10.23 -0.51
C ALA A 87 12.04 -9.64 -0.18
N PHE A 88 13.05 -9.90 -1.01
CA PHE A 88 14.40 -9.36 -0.80
C PHE A 88 14.44 -7.85 -1.06
N VAL A 89 13.85 -7.43 -2.15
CA VAL A 89 13.75 -6.01 -2.52
C VAL A 89 12.96 -5.25 -1.48
N MET A 90 11.80 -5.75 -1.07
CA MET A 90 10.95 -5.10 -0.06
C MET A 90 11.66 -4.99 1.29
N PHE A 91 12.37 -6.02 1.72
CA PHE A 91 13.17 -5.99 2.94
C PHE A 91 14.27 -4.93 2.89
N GLN A 92 15.07 -4.91 1.83
CA GLN A 92 16.17 -3.96 1.69
C GLN A 92 15.67 -2.51 1.56
N TRP A 93 14.58 -2.31 0.83
CA TRP A 93 13.98 -0.99 0.68
C TRP A 93 13.44 -0.46 2.02
N GLY A 94 12.70 -1.27 2.77
CA GLY A 94 12.23 -0.91 4.10
C GLY A 94 13.38 -0.56 5.05
N LYS A 95 14.46 -1.35 5.02
CA LYS A 95 15.68 -1.08 5.80
C LYS A 95 16.35 0.23 5.38
N HIS A 96 16.47 0.48 4.07
CA HIS A 96 17.05 1.70 3.52
C HIS A 96 16.30 2.96 3.95
N LEU A 97 14.97 2.90 3.98
CA LEU A 97 14.13 4.02 4.40
C LEU A 97 13.92 4.11 5.92
N GLY A 98 14.47 3.19 6.69
CA GLY A 98 14.27 3.14 8.14
C GLY A 98 12.83 2.85 8.55
N ALA A 99 12.06 2.17 7.71
CA ALA A 99 10.69 1.75 8.01
C ALA A 99 10.70 0.72 9.14
N LYS A 100 10.19 1.11 10.32
CA LYS A 100 10.18 0.28 11.53
C LYS A 100 8.79 -0.24 11.87
N ASN A 101 7.77 0.52 11.53
CA ASN A 101 6.39 0.29 11.93
C ASN A 101 5.49 -0.15 10.76
N ILE A 102 5.99 -0.11 9.54
CA ILE A 102 5.26 -0.51 8.34
C ILE A 102 5.64 -1.93 7.95
N PHE A 103 4.63 -2.78 7.78
CA PHE A 103 4.82 -4.12 7.23
C PHE A 103 5.02 -4.04 5.72
N MET A 104 6.21 -4.42 5.27
CA MET A 104 6.59 -4.43 3.85
C MET A 104 6.10 -5.73 3.22
N LEU A 105 4.98 -5.68 2.50
CA LEU A 105 4.32 -6.86 1.93
C LEU A 105 4.73 -7.06 0.45
N PRO A 106 5.50 -8.12 0.14
CA PRO A 106 5.89 -8.42 -1.23
C PRO A 106 4.77 -9.13 -1.98
N ASP A 107 4.29 -8.55 -3.08
CA ASP A 107 3.41 -9.19 -4.06
C ASP A 107 4.20 -9.48 -5.35
N GLY A 108 5.31 -10.20 -5.23
CA GLY A 108 6.28 -10.39 -6.31
C GLY A 108 5.70 -10.99 -7.59
N ASN A 109 4.69 -11.84 -7.49
CA ASN A 109 3.98 -12.40 -8.63
C ASN A 109 2.82 -11.52 -9.14
N GLY A 110 2.49 -10.44 -8.43
CA GLY A 110 1.38 -9.55 -8.77
C GLY A 110 -0.01 -10.18 -8.65
N ASP A 111 -0.14 -11.29 -7.92
CA ASP A 111 -1.40 -12.03 -7.83
C ASP A 111 -2.48 -11.25 -7.08
N PHE A 112 -2.16 -10.71 -5.91
CA PHE A 112 -3.07 -9.87 -5.16
C PHE A 112 -3.41 -8.58 -5.93
N THR A 113 -2.40 -7.92 -6.47
CA THR A 113 -2.56 -6.69 -7.26
C THR A 113 -3.46 -6.90 -8.47
N ARG A 114 -3.31 -8.03 -9.17
CA ARG A 114 -4.18 -8.40 -10.30
C ARG A 114 -5.63 -8.60 -9.85
N LYS A 115 -5.84 -9.34 -8.77
CA LYS A 115 -7.18 -9.62 -8.23
C LYS A 115 -7.86 -8.36 -7.70
N MET A 116 -7.08 -7.41 -7.20
CA MET A 116 -7.57 -6.08 -6.83
C MET A 116 -7.95 -5.20 -8.05
N GLY A 117 -7.60 -5.62 -9.27
CA GLY A 117 -7.80 -4.79 -10.47
C GLY A 117 -6.83 -3.62 -10.58
N MET A 118 -5.69 -3.71 -9.90
CA MET A 118 -4.69 -2.63 -9.80
C MET A 118 -3.37 -2.95 -10.51
N LEU A 119 -3.27 -4.10 -11.19
CA LEU A 119 -2.08 -4.45 -11.95
C LEU A 119 -2.07 -3.70 -13.28
N VAL A 120 -0.98 -3.00 -13.55
CA VAL A 120 -0.76 -2.22 -14.78
C VAL A 120 0.58 -2.55 -15.40
N GLU A 121 0.64 -2.44 -16.72
CA GLU A 121 1.89 -2.45 -17.48
C GLU A 121 2.60 -1.10 -17.32
N LYS A 122 3.91 -1.12 -17.08
CA LYS A 122 4.78 0.07 -17.06
C LYS A 122 6.03 -0.17 -17.89
N SER A 123 5.85 -0.75 -19.08
CA SER A 123 6.92 -1.04 -20.04
C SER A 123 7.55 0.23 -20.61
N ASN A 124 6.81 1.33 -20.69
CA ASN A 124 7.31 2.65 -21.03
C ASN A 124 8.46 3.13 -20.13
N LEU A 125 8.50 2.64 -18.88
CA LEU A 125 9.57 2.94 -17.91
C LEU A 125 10.55 1.77 -17.71
N GLY A 126 10.36 0.66 -18.43
CA GLY A 126 11.15 -0.55 -18.23
C GLY A 126 10.86 -1.28 -16.92
N PHE A 127 9.70 -1.06 -16.31
CA PHE A 127 9.32 -1.67 -15.01
C PHE A 127 8.58 -3.00 -15.19
N GLY A 128 7.96 -3.24 -16.36
CA GLY A 128 7.04 -4.35 -16.56
C GLY A 128 5.75 -4.18 -15.73
N LEU A 129 5.18 -5.27 -15.27
CA LEU A 129 3.94 -5.26 -14.49
C LEU A 129 4.17 -4.74 -13.08
N ARG A 130 3.37 -3.75 -12.69
CA ARG A 130 3.43 -3.10 -11.37
C ARG A 130 2.04 -2.83 -10.80
N SER A 131 1.99 -2.47 -9.51
CA SER A 131 0.77 -1.97 -8.91
C SER A 131 0.51 -0.53 -9.31
N TRP A 132 -0.74 -0.23 -9.63
CA TRP A 132 -1.22 1.15 -9.58
C TRP A 132 -1.11 1.70 -8.15
N ARG A 133 -1.03 3.02 -8.02
CA ARG A 133 -0.94 3.67 -6.71
C ARG A 133 -2.33 3.85 -6.11
N TYR A 134 -2.51 3.34 -4.90
CA TYR A 134 -3.75 3.48 -4.14
C TYR A 134 -3.49 3.30 -2.64
N SER A 135 -4.46 3.67 -1.82
CA SER A 135 -4.53 3.26 -0.42
C SER A 135 -5.93 2.76 -0.08
N MET A 136 -6.03 1.92 0.93
CA MET A 136 -7.33 1.41 1.40
C MET A 136 -7.33 1.19 2.91
N LEU A 137 -8.51 1.37 3.51
CA LEU A 137 -8.82 0.99 4.87
C LEU A 137 -9.62 -0.31 4.83
N VAL A 138 -9.11 -1.32 5.49
CA VAL A 138 -9.71 -2.66 5.58
C VAL A 138 -10.05 -2.97 7.02
N ASN A 139 -11.26 -3.46 7.27
CA ASN A 139 -11.70 -3.89 8.59
C ASN A 139 -12.22 -5.32 8.50
N ASP A 140 -11.58 -6.24 9.19
CA ASP A 140 -11.91 -7.67 9.17
C ASP A 140 -12.07 -8.24 7.74
N GLY A 141 -11.15 -7.88 6.84
CA GLY A 141 -11.17 -8.29 5.45
C GLY A 141 -12.13 -7.52 4.54
N ASN A 142 -12.99 -6.65 5.07
CA ASN A 142 -13.90 -5.81 4.29
C ASN A 142 -13.24 -4.46 3.98
N ILE A 143 -13.34 -4.01 2.75
CA ILE A 143 -12.78 -2.73 2.30
C ILE A 143 -13.77 -1.62 2.65
N GLU A 144 -13.47 -0.85 3.69
CA GLU A 144 -14.31 0.28 4.12
C GLU A 144 -14.14 1.50 3.21
N LYS A 145 -12.92 1.73 2.74
CA LYS A 145 -12.58 2.87 1.89
C LYS A 145 -11.40 2.56 1.01
N MET A 146 -11.43 3.07 -0.20
CA MET A 146 -10.34 2.99 -1.16
C MET A 146 -10.12 4.35 -1.83
N PHE A 147 -8.86 4.78 -1.87
CA PHE A 147 -8.40 5.98 -2.58
C PHE A 147 -7.47 5.54 -3.70
N VAL A 148 -7.98 5.57 -4.92
CA VAL A 148 -7.23 5.18 -6.12
C VAL A 148 -6.78 6.44 -6.84
N GLU A 149 -5.50 6.53 -7.16
CA GLU A 149 -4.99 7.66 -7.94
C GLU A 149 -5.66 7.71 -9.32
N PRO A 150 -5.94 8.92 -9.84
CA PRO A 150 -6.61 9.07 -11.12
C PRO A 150 -5.76 8.57 -12.28
N GLY A 151 -6.41 8.22 -13.40
CA GLY A 151 -5.74 7.85 -14.64
C GLY A 151 -5.20 6.42 -14.71
N LEU A 152 -5.77 5.49 -13.93
CA LEU A 152 -5.40 4.08 -13.94
C LEU A 152 -5.43 3.53 -15.38
N SER A 153 -4.26 3.23 -15.91
CA SER A 153 -4.08 2.67 -17.25
C SER A 153 -2.69 2.06 -17.40
N ASP A 154 -2.55 1.19 -18.40
CA ASP A 154 -1.25 0.71 -18.81
C ASP A 154 -0.43 1.84 -19.42
N ASP A 155 0.87 1.82 -19.22
CA ASP A 155 1.85 2.78 -19.72
C ASP A 155 1.46 4.25 -19.51
N ALA A 156 0.78 4.55 -18.40
CA ALA A 156 0.35 5.89 -18.06
C ALA A 156 1.52 6.88 -18.04
N ASP A 157 1.28 8.06 -18.58
CA ASP A 157 2.22 9.19 -18.53
C ASP A 157 2.19 9.80 -17.13
N GLY A 158 3.19 9.52 -16.32
CA GLY A 158 3.32 10.10 -14.99
C GLY A 158 3.04 9.12 -13.86
N ASP A 159 3.17 9.64 -12.65
CA ASP A 159 3.04 8.91 -11.39
C ASP A 159 2.20 9.76 -10.41
N PRO A 160 0.86 9.74 -10.54
CA PRO A 160 -0.01 10.59 -9.73
C PRO A 160 0.10 10.24 -8.25
N PHE A 161 0.08 11.28 -7.41
CA PHE A 161 0.11 11.17 -5.96
C PHE A 161 -0.73 12.30 -5.34
N GLU A 162 -2.05 12.14 -5.35
CA GLU A 162 -3.02 13.19 -4.98
C GLU A 162 -3.96 12.77 -3.86
N VAL A 163 -4.34 11.48 -3.81
CA VAL A 163 -5.43 11.00 -2.93
C VAL A 163 -5.05 9.82 -2.04
N SER A 164 -3.97 9.10 -2.34
CA SER A 164 -3.57 7.89 -1.61
C SER A 164 -2.59 8.12 -0.48
N ASP A 165 -2.28 9.38 -0.19
CA ASP A 165 -1.33 9.77 0.85
C ASP A 165 -1.85 9.49 2.27
N ALA A 166 -0.92 9.50 3.23
CA ALA A 166 -1.21 9.18 4.62
C ALA A 166 -2.09 10.23 5.31
N ASP A 167 -1.96 11.50 4.96
CA ASP A 167 -2.78 12.58 5.53
C ASP A 167 -4.23 12.47 5.09
N THR A 168 -4.49 12.11 3.83
CA THR A 168 -5.84 11.84 3.31
C THR A 168 -6.48 10.65 4.02
N MET A 169 -5.75 9.55 4.20
CA MET A 169 -6.24 8.38 4.93
C MET A 169 -6.54 8.70 6.39
N LEU A 170 -5.65 9.41 7.08
CA LEU A 170 -5.84 9.82 8.46
C LEU A 170 -7.05 10.76 8.62
N ALA A 171 -7.22 11.72 7.73
CA ALA A 171 -8.37 12.61 7.73
C ALA A 171 -9.69 11.85 7.58
N TYR A 172 -9.73 10.86 6.69
CA TYR A 172 -10.88 9.99 6.54
C TYR A 172 -11.20 9.22 7.83
N ILE A 173 -10.19 8.60 8.45
CA ILE A 173 -10.36 7.85 9.71
C ILE A 173 -10.86 8.75 10.84
N LYS A 174 -10.39 9.99 10.90
CA LYS A 174 -10.84 11.00 11.86
C LYS A 174 -12.23 11.57 11.56
N GLY A 175 -12.77 11.35 10.36
CA GLY A 175 -14.02 11.95 9.91
C GLY A 175 -13.92 13.46 9.64
N VAL A 176 -12.74 13.96 9.29
CA VAL A 176 -12.48 15.37 8.98
C VAL A 176 -12.05 15.55 7.52
N GLN A 177 -12.22 16.77 6.98
CA GLN A 177 -11.73 17.07 5.63
C GLN A 177 -10.20 17.14 5.63
N PRO A 178 -9.52 16.55 4.60
CA PRO A 178 -8.08 16.68 4.46
C PRO A 178 -7.68 18.14 4.28
N LYS A 179 -6.61 18.56 4.94
CA LYS A 179 -6.08 19.92 4.79
C LYS A 179 -5.59 20.10 3.35
N GLY A 180 -6.25 20.97 2.58
CA GLY A 180 -5.79 21.38 1.25
C GLY A 180 -6.72 21.12 0.08
N VAL A 181 -7.85 20.44 0.26
CA VAL A 181 -8.87 20.35 -0.79
C VAL A 181 -9.84 21.53 -0.64
N SER A 182 -9.61 22.60 -1.40
CA SER A 182 -10.62 23.65 -1.55
C SER A 182 -11.85 23.04 -2.21
N SER A 183 -12.99 23.10 -1.52
CA SER A 183 -14.29 22.76 -2.10
C SER A 183 -14.51 23.55 -3.39
N PRO A 184 -14.95 22.95 -4.50
CA PRO A 184 -15.38 23.73 -5.65
C PRO A 184 -16.51 24.63 -5.20
N ARG A 185 -16.31 25.95 -5.33
CA ARG A 185 -17.38 26.95 -5.11
C ARG A 185 -18.52 26.58 -6.06
N ARG A 186 -19.68 26.24 -5.51
CA ARG A 186 -20.92 26.21 -6.28
C ARG A 186 -21.17 27.65 -6.74
N GLN A 187 -20.93 27.91 -8.00
CA GLN A 187 -21.49 29.08 -8.65
C GLN A 187 -22.98 28.81 -8.84
N PHE A 188 -23.79 29.40 -7.97
CA PHE A 188 -25.19 29.60 -8.27
C PHE A 188 -25.22 30.86 -9.17
N GLU A 189 -25.38 30.68 -10.46
CA GLU A 189 -25.88 31.72 -11.33
C GLU A 189 -27.38 31.78 -11.13
N GLY A 190 -27.84 33.00 -10.73
CA GLY A 190 -29.25 33.40 -10.68
C GLY A 190 -29.78 33.78 -12.05
#